data_065a22b55b50d80a92056be3cbe2c878
#
_entry.id   065a22b55b50d80a92056be3cbe2c878
#
_cell.length_a   1.000
_cell.length_b   1.000
_cell.length_c   1.000
_cell.angle_alpha   90.00
_cell.angle_beta   90.00
_cell.angle_gamma   90.00
#
_symmetry.space_group_name_H-M   'P 1'
#
loop_
_entity.id
_entity.type
_entity.pdbx_description
1 polymer ?
#
loop_
_entity_poly.entity_id
_entity_poly.type
_entity_poly.pdbx_seq_one_letter_code
_entity_poly.pdbx_strand_id
1 'polypeptide(L)'
;MTLHEYIEDMRGKRIAIIGIGVSNTPLLELLLAEGIRVTACDKRSREQMGEQAEHLEQLGCELHLGADYLKDLDADVIFRTPGLRPDVPEISACVQKGAVLTSEMEVFFRICPCPIIAVTGSDGKTTTTTIIAELLKKAGKRVWVGGNIGHPLLCEADGMLSTDFAVLELSSFQLMTMTQSPHIAVVTNLAPNHLDVHRDMAEYVAAKENIFTHQSREDIAIFNVDNAITAEQSTRAPGHARLFSRQGEVADGVFLRGEDVVCRSGGHERIVMTTRDIKLPGVHNVENYMAAIAAVDGLVSDQVIRTFAREFGGVEHRIELVRTYKGVRYYNDSIASSPSRAIAGLRSFSEKVIMIAGGYDKHIPFDVLGPEIVAHVKLLVLCGATADKIRAAVENASGYRPGHPEIIDAAPLAAAVQAARDRAQPGDVVTLSPACASFDQFKNFAERGDFFKAIVNGWEE
;
A
#
# COMPACT_ATOMS: atom_id res chain seq x y z
N MET A 1 25.51 -3.78 -11.46
CA MET A 1 25.20 -5.23 -11.30
C MET A 1 23.86 -5.47 -11.96
N THR A 2 23.73 -6.43 -12.86
CA THR A 2 22.46 -6.87 -13.45
C THR A 2 21.83 -7.98 -12.60
N LEU A 3 20.57 -8.33 -12.88
CA LEU A 3 19.91 -9.47 -12.23
C LEU A 3 20.68 -10.78 -12.51
N HIS A 4 21.12 -10.96 -13.75
CA HIS A 4 21.93 -12.12 -14.15
C HIS A 4 23.23 -12.22 -13.35
N GLU A 5 23.99 -11.12 -13.21
CA GLU A 5 25.21 -11.09 -12.38
C GLU A 5 24.93 -11.41 -10.92
N TYR A 6 23.79 -10.94 -10.39
CA TYR A 6 23.35 -11.24 -9.02
C TYR A 6 23.03 -12.73 -8.84
N ILE A 7 22.32 -13.33 -9.82
CA ILE A 7 21.98 -14.76 -9.81
C ILE A 7 23.26 -15.62 -9.88
N GLU A 8 24.22 -15.26 -10.73
CA GLU A 8 25.52 -15.96 -10.80
C GLU A 8 26.29 -15.90 -9.47
N ASP A 9 26.23 -14.77 -8.74
CA ASP A 9 26.83 -14.65 -7.39
C ASP A 9 26.13 -15.52 -6.35
N MET A 10 24.91 -15.99 -6.60
CA MET A 10 24.18 -16.91 -5.71
C MET A 10 24.59 -18.38 -5.91
N ARG A 11 25.28 -18.74 -7.00
CA ARG A 11 25.70 -20.11 -7.27
C ARG A 11 26.65 -20.64 -6.20
N GLY A 12 26.37 -21.84 -5.72
CA GLY A 12 27.16 -22.49 -4.67
C GLY A 12 26.91 -22.00 -3.24
N LYS A 13 26.06 -20.98 -3.06
CA LYS A 13 25.60 -20.53 -1.74
C LYS A 13 24.36 -21.31 -1.30
N ARG A 14 24.21 -21.49 0.01
CA ARG A 14 22.99 -22.00 0.63
C ARG A 14 22.02 -20.83 0.78
N ILE A 15 20.92 -20.91 0.09
CA ILE A 15 19.92 -19.83 0.05
C ILE A 15 18.68 -20.26 0.83
N ALA A 16 18.25 -19.45 1.77
CA ALA A 16 16.95 -19.58 2.42
C ALA A 16 16.02 -18.43 2.01
N ILE A 17 14.79 -18.78 1.63
CA ILE A 17 13.72 -17.81 1.36
C ILE A 17 12.64 -18.01 2.42
N ILE A 18 12.44 -17.01 3.26
CA ILE A 18 11.49 -17.06 4.39
C ILE A 18 10.23 -16.31 4.04
N GLY A 19 9.10 -17.02 4.02
CA GLY A 19 7.78 -16.55 3.61
C GLY A 19 7.55 -16.68 2.11
N ILE A 20 6.76 -17.68 1.72
CA ILE A 20 6.41 -17.99 0.32
C ILE A 20 5.13 -17.22 -0.04
N GLY A 21 5.25 -15.90 -0.08
CA GLY A 21 4.17 -14.97 -0.43
C GLY A 21 4.42 -14.28 -1.78
N VAL A 22 3.56 -13.31 -2.08
CA VAL A 22 3.58 -12.60 -3.37
C VAL A 22 4.96 -12.04 -3.72
N SER A 23 5.69 -11.49 -2.73
CA SER A 23 7.00 -10.85 -2.97
C SER A 23 8.10 -11.86 -3.30
N ASN A 24 8.11 -13.01 -2.65
CA ASN A 24 9.23 -13.95 -2.73
C ASN A 24 9.00 -15.09 -3.74
N THR A 25 7.75 -15.40 -4.10
CA THR A 25 7.46 -16.52 -5.02
C THR A 25 8.14 -16.36 -6.38
N PRO A 26 8.09 -15.20 -7.06
CA PRO A 26 8.77 -15.05 -8.36
C PRO A 26 10.29 -15.22 -8.28
N LEU A 27 10.91 -14.70 -7.22
CA LEU A 27 12.35 -14.87 -6.98
C LEU A 27 12.70 -16.35 -6.73
N LEU A 28 11.90 -17.04 -5.91
CA LEU A 28 12.08 -18.47 -5.62
C LEU A 28 12.04 -19.29 -6.91
N GLU A 29 11.01 -19.09 -7.74
CA GLU A 29 10.86 -19.80 -9.03
C GLU A 29 12.01 -19.48 -9.98
N LEU A 30 12.45 -18.22 -10.05
CA LEU A 30 13.58 -17.80 -10.87
C LEU A 30 14.89 -18.51 -10.45
N LEU A 31 15.20 -18.52 -9.15
CA LEU A 31 16.42 -19.17 -8.64
C LEU A 31 16.40 -20.69 -8.91
N LEU A 32 15.25 -21.34 -8.72
CA LEU A 32 15.09 -22.75 -9.03
C LEU A 32 15.24 -23.05 -10.53
N ALA A 33 14.66 -22.22 -11.40
CA ALA A 33 14.80 -22.34 -12.85
C ALA A 33 16.26 -22.19 -13.31
N GLU A 34 17.06 -21.38 -12.61
CA GLU A 34 18.50 -21.23 -12.84
C GLU A 34 19.36 -22.35 -12.19
N GLY A 35 18.70 -23.37 -11.62
CA GLY A 35 19.36 -24.53 -11.00
C GLY A 35 20.03 -24.23 -9.67
N ILE A 36 19.65 -23.15 -9.00
CA ILE A 36 20.14 -22.79 -7.69
C ILE A 36 19.33 -23.54 -6.62
N ARG A 37 20.00 -24.17 -5.66
CA ARG A 37 19.33 -24.83 -4.55
C ARG A 37 18.81 -23.81 -3.56
N VAL A 38 17.51 -23.89 -3.26
CA VAL A 38 16.84 -22.99 -2.32
C VAL A 38 16.06 -23.80 -1.29
N THR A 39 16.22 -23.44 -0.03
CA THR A 39 15.34 -23.88 1.06
C THR A 39 14.28 -22.81 1.27
N ALA A 40 13.02 -23.15 1.04
CA ALA A 40 11.92 -22.22 1.25
C ALA A 40 11.18 -22.55 2.55
N CYS A 41 11.05 -21.53 3.41
CA CYS A 41 10.51 -21.64 4.76
C CYS A 41 9.18 -20.89 4.87
N ASP A 42 8.09 -21.53 5.33
CA ASP A 42 6.82 -20.85 5.57
C ASP A 42 6.10 -21.41 6.81
N LYS A 43 5.46 -20.53 7.58
CA LYS A 43 4.69 -20.92 8.78
C LYS A 43 3.43 -21.73 8.46
N ARG A 44 2.94 -21.68 7.23
CA ARG A 44 1.80 -22.48 6.77
C ARG A 44 2.20 -23.94 6.68
N SER A 45 1.27 -24.83 7.02
CA SER A 45 1.48 -26.27 6.81
C SER A 45 1.40 -26.60 5.31
N ARG A 46 1.85 -27.84 4.97
CA ARG A 46 1.76 -28.34 3.61
C ARG A 46 0.32 -28.33 3.06
N GLU A 47 -0.64 -28.69 3.92
CA GLU A 47 -2.06 -28.70 3.56
C GLU A 47 -2.58 -27.29 3.29
N GLN A 48 -2.10 -26.30 4.06
CA GLN A 48 -2.47 -24.88 3.87
C GLN A 48 -1.85 -24.28 2.59
N MET A 49 -0.71 -24.80 2.16
CA MET A 49 -0.08 -24.38 0.90
C MET A 49 -0.65 -25.09 -0.33
N GLY A 50 -1.16 -26.32 -0.15
CA GLY A 50 -1.81 -27.08 -1.22
C GLY A 50 -0.94 -27.19 -2.48
N GLU A 51 -1.53 -26.88 -3.64
CA GLU A 51 -0.87 -26.98 -4.97
C GLU A 51 0.43 -26.16 -5.06
N GLN A 52 0.57 -25.07 -4.30
CA GLN A 52 1.81 -24.27 -4.29
C GLN A 52 2.99 -25.06 -3.75
N ALA A 53 2.78 -25.88 -2.70
CA ALA A 53 3.83 -26.73 -2.16
C ALA A 53 4.25 -27.80 -3.17
N GLU A 54 3.28 -28.45 -3.82
CA GLU A 54 3.55 -29.48 -4.84
C GLU A 54 4.31 -28.93 -6.04
N HIS A 55 3.95 -27.74 -6.50
CA HIS A 55 4.63 -27.05 -7.60
C HIS A 55 6.10 -26.76 -7.25
N LEU A 56 6.36 -26.20 -6.07
CA LEU A 56 7.73 -25.89 -5.64
C LEU A 56 8.60 -27.12 -5.46
N GLU A 57 8.04 -28.21 -4.93
CA GLU A 57 8.75 -29.50 -4.83
C GLU A 57 9.10 -30.09 -6.19
N GLN A 58 8.18 -30.00 -7.17
CA GLN A 58 8.44 -30.40 -8.56
C GLN A 58 9.58 -29.62 -9.20
N LEU A 59 9.75 -28.35 -8.82
CA LEU A 59 10.90 -27.52 -9.22
C LEU A 59 12.18 -27.84 -8.44
N GLY A 60 12.14 -28.78 -7.49
CA GLY A 60 13.30 -29.19 -6.70
C GLY A 60 13.58 -28.32 -5.46
N CYS A 61 12.59 -27.56 -4.99
CA CYS A 61 12.70 -26.76 -3.78
C CYS A 61 12.65 -27.65 -2.52
N GLU A 62 13.54 -27.40 -1.58
CA GLU A 62 13.42 -27.95 -0.23
C GLU A 62 12.47 -27.09 0.59
N LEU A 63 11.41 -27.70 1.19
CA LEU A 63 10.37 -26.98 1.92
C LEU A 63 10.46 -27.25 3.43
N HIS A 64 10.59 -26.19 4.21
CA HIS A 64 10.44 -26.20 5.67
C HIS A 64 9.13 -25.51 6.04
N LEU A 65 8.12 -26.26 6.46
CA LEU A 65 6.74 -25.77 6.62
C LEU A 65 6.21 -26.00 8.04
N GLY A 66 5.23 -25.17 8.42
CA GLY A 66 4.51 -25.33 9.70
C GLY A 66 5.18 -24.64 10.87
N ALA A 67 4.93 -25.10 12.09
CA ALA A 67 5.34 -24.43 13.33
C ALA A 67 6.87 -24.29 13.48
N ASP A 68 7.61 -25.30 13.02
CA ASP A 68 9.07 -25.37 13.16
C ASP A 68 9.82 -24.94 11.88
N TYR A 69 9.21 -24.13 11.03
CA TYR A 69 9.72 -23.79 9.69
C TYR A 69 11.08 -23.09 9.67
N LEU A 70 11.55 -22.54 10.79
CA LEU A 70 12.88 -21.92 10.93
C LEU A 70 13.85 -22.81 11.73
N LYS A 71 13.40 -23.98 12.19
CA LYS A 71 14.25 -24.90 12.97
C LYS A 71 15.43 -25.35 12.11
N ASP A 72 16.62 -25.36 12.73
CA ASP A 72 17.88 -25.77 12.09
C ASP A 72 18.21 -24.96 10.81
N LEU A 73 17.75 -23.70 10.74
CA LEU A 73 18.04 -22.79 9.62
C LEU A 73 19.57 -22.65 9.45
N ASP A 74 20.09 -23.00 8.28
CA ASP A 74 21.49 -22.89 7.92
C ASP A 74 21.62 -22.38 6.49
N ALA A 75 22.02 -21.12 6.33
CA ALA A 75 22.08 -20.43 5.05
C ALA A 75 23.22 -19.42 5.00
N ASP A 76 23.73 -19.17 3.79
CA ASP A 76 24.70 -18.12 3.51
C ASP A 76 23.99 -16.81 3.11
N VAL A 77 22.80 -16.94 2.52
CA VAL A 77 21.94 -15.79 2.15
C VAL A 77 20.50 -16.09 2.58
N ILE A 78 19.89 -15.15 3.27
CA ILE A 78 18.52 -15.26 3.77
C ILE A 78 17.67 -14.13 3.16
N PHE A 79 16.69 -14.49 2.32
CA PHE A 79 15.66 -13.57 1.86
C PHE A 79 14.50 -13.59 2.84
N ARG A 80 14.25 -12.47 3.47
CA ARG A 80 13.20 -12.31 4.49
C ARG A 80 11.94 -11.68 3.89
N THR A 81 10.77 -12.26 4.17
CA THR A 81 9.50 -11.55 3.94
C THR A 81 9.39 -10.34 4.87
N PRO A 82 8.86 -9.19 4.40
CA PRO A 82 8.76 -7.98 5.22
C PRO A 82 8.01 -8.16 6.55
N GLY A 83 6.98 -9.02 6.58
CA GLY A 83 6.16 -9.27 7.79
C GLY A 83 6.85 -10.04 8.90
N LEU A 84 8.03 -10.63 8.66
CA LEU A 84 8.82 -11.31 9.67
C LEU A 84 9.87 -10.35 10.26
N ARG A 85 9.97 -10.27 11.57
CA ARG A 85 11.03 -9.46 12.21
C ARG A 85 12.42 -9.99 11.88
N PRO A 86 13.43 -9.11 11.66
CA PRO A 86 14.80 -9.53 11.35
C PRO A 86 15.54 -10.12 12.56
N ASP A 87 15.07 -9.84 13.78
CA ASP A 87 15.72 -10.19 15.06
C ASP A 87 15.18 -11.48 15.69
N VAL A 88 14.49 -12.35 14.92
CA VAL A 88 14.13 -13.67 15.41
C VAL A 88 15.42 -14.51 15.66
N PRO A 89 15.42 -15.37 16.69
CA PRO A 89 16.63 -16.07 17.14
C PRO A 89 17.34 -16.86 16.04
N GLU A 90 16.59 -17.56 15.20
CA GLU A 90 17.12 -18.43 14.14
C GLU A 90 17.84 -17.60 13.04
N ILE A 91 17.24 -16.48 12.61
CA ILE A 91 17.87 -15.56 11.66
C ILE A 91 19.10 -14.93 12.28
N SER A 92 18.99 -14.44 13.54
CA SER A 92 20.09 -13.83 14.25
C SER A 92 21.28 -14.79 14.40
N ALA A 93 21.04 -16.07 14.67
CA ALA A 93 22.07 -17.09 14.76
C ALA A 93 22.80 -17.31 13.42
N CYS A 94 22.09 -17.30 12.30
CA CYS A 94 22.70 -17.40 10.96
C CYS A 94 23.52 -16.15 10.61
N VAL A 95 23.00 -14.96 10.91
CA VAL A 95 23.71 -13.68 10.67
C VAL A 95 25.00 -13.62 11.50
N GLN A 96 24.98 -14.08 12.76
CA GLN A 96 26.17 -14.17 13.61
C GLN A 96 27.22 -15.13 13.04
N LYS A 97 26.83 -16.14 12.26
CA LYS A 97 27.73 -17.05 11.55
C LYS A 97 28.21 -16.49 10.20
N GLY A 98 27.77 -15.30 9.81
CA GLY A 98 28.19 -14.64 8.58
C GLY A 98 27.17 -14.68 7.44
N ALA A 99 25.93 -15.15 7.66
CA ALA A 99 24.89 -15.12 6.66
C ALA A 99 24.47 -13.68 6.33
N VAL A 100 24.22 -13.42 5.05
CA VAL A 100 23.67 -12.14 4.57
C VAL A 100 22.16 -12.17 4.70
N LEU A 101 21.60 -11.30 5.53
CA LEU A 101 20.16 -11.06 5.58
C LEU A 101 19.79 -9.99 4.54
N THR A 102 18.83 -10.30 3.69
CA THR A 102 18.36 -9.38 2.64
C THR A 102 16.85 -9.58 2.38
N SER A 103 16.33 -8.84 1.43
CA SER A 103 14.97 -8.99 0.91
C SER A 103 14.95 -8.79 -0.60
N GLU A 104 13.86 -9.20 -1.24
CA GLU A 104 13.62 -8.94 -2.67
C GLU A 104 13.81 -7.45 -2.99
N MET A 105 13.27 -6.56 -2.16
CA MET A 105 13.34 -5.11 -2.35
C MET A 105 14.76 -4.56 -2.18
N GLU A 106 15.54 -5.05 -1.20
CA GLU A 106 16.93 -4.62 -1.03
C GLU A 106 17.79 -5.02 -2.23
N VAL A 107 17.57 -6.21 -2.79
CA VAL A 107 18.28 -6.63 -4.00
C VAL A 107 17.82 -5.80 -5.19
N PHE A 108 16.51 -5.52 -5.32
CA PHE A 108 16.01 -4.64 -6.37
C PHE A 108 16.70 -3.28 -6.37
N PHE A 109 16.89 -2.65 -5.21
CA PHE A 109 17.61 -1.37 -5.11
C PHE A 109 19.06 -1.44 -5.61
N ARG A 110 19.73 -2.59 -5.46
CA ARG A 110 21.12 -2.78 -5.91
C ARG A 110 21.25 -2.91 -7.41
N ILE A 111 20.24 -3.48 -8.07
CA ILE A 111 20.33 -3.84 -9.49
C ILE A 111 19.48 -2.98 -10.41
N CYS A 112 18.54 -2.20 -9.87
CA CYS A 112 17.65 -1.34 -10.64
C CYS A 112 18.46 -0.32 -11.45
N PRO A 113 18.36 -0.33 -12.79
CA PRO A 113 19.19 0.54 -13.64
C PRO A 113 18.63 1.96 -13.77
N CYS A 114 17.40 2.21 -13.33
CA CYS A 114 16.71 3.49 -13.50
C CYS A 114 16.54 4.23 -12.16
N PRO A 115 16.26 5.55 -12.21
CA PRO A 115 15.93 6.31 -11.03
C PRO A 115 14.77 5.73 -10.24
N ILE A 116 14.95 5.60 -8.93
CA ILE A 116 13.91 5.13 -7.99
C ILE A 116 13.30 6.34 -7.28
N ILE A 117 11.98 6.43 -7.31
CA ILE A 117 11.16 7.32 -6.48
C ILE A 117 10.41 6.46 -5.49
N ALA A 118 10.65 6.63 -4.20
CA ALA A 118 9.98 5.81 -3.19
C ALA A 118 9.20 6.65 -2.18
N VAL A 119 8.02 6.16 -1.82
CA VAL A 119 7.08 6.84 -0.92
C VAL A 119 6.87 5.99 0.34
N THR A 120 7.04 6.60 1.50
CA THR A 120 6.65 6.03 2.80
C THR A 120 5.83 7.01 3.62
N GLY A 121 5.35 6.56 4.76
CA GLY A 121 4.55 7.34 5.72
C GLY A 121 3.55 6.45 6.46
N SER A 122 2.80 7.01 7.37
CA SER A 122 1.68 6.32 8.00
C SER A 122 0.48 6.27 7.06
N ASP A 123 0.09 7.41 6.51
CA ASP A 123 -1.04 7.57 5.59
C ASP A 123 -0.62 8.22 4.27
N GLY A 124 -1.47 8.13 3.24
CA GLY A 124 -1.27 8.78 1.94
C GLY A 124 -0.30 8.08 0.99
N LYS A 125 0.46 7.07 1.43
CA LYS A 125 1.47 6.36 0.60
C LYS A 125 0.94 5.94 -0.76
N THR A 126 -0.08 5.11 -0.78
CA THR A 126 -0.62 4.53 -2.03
C THR A 126 -1.12 5.60 -2.98
N THR A 127 -1.85 6.58 -2.48
CA THR A 127 -2.36 7.69 -3.29
C THR A 127 -1.22 8.50 -3.88
N THR A 128 -0.22 8.87 -3.06
CA THR A 128 0.95 9.65 -3.52
C THR A 128 1.77 8.85 -4.55
N THR A 129 2.04 7.56 -4.30
CA THR A 129 2.75 6.68 -5.23
C THR A 129 2.02 6.58 -6.57
N THR A 130 0.69 6.41 -6.54
CA THR A 130 -0.12 6.33 -7.75
C THR A 130 -0.12 7.66 -8.51
N ILE A 131 -0.29 8.79 -7.82
CA ILE A 131 -0.24 10.12 -8.46
C ILE A 131 1.12 10.32 -9.15
N ILE A 132 2.24 10.04 -8.49
CA ILE A 132 3.57 10.16 -9.07
C ILE A 132 3.70 9.28 -10.33
N ALA A 133 3.33 8.01 -10.21
CA ALA A 133 3.45 7.06 -11.32
C ALA A 133 2.62 7.47 -12.53
N GLU A 134 1.37 7.87 -12.31
CA GLU A 134 0.47 8.26 -13.39
C GLU A 134 0.86 9.60 -14.03
N LEU A 135 1.37 10.56 -13.25
CA LEU A 135 1.90 11.82 -13.77
C LEU A 135 3.10 11.58 -14.70
N LEU A 136 4.04 10.72 -14.30
CA LEU A 136 5.18 10.34 -15.12
C LEU A 136 4.75 9.62 -16.40
N LYS A 137 3.79 8.69 -16.33
CA LYS A 137 3.22 8.02 -17.51
C LYS A 137 2.57 9.02 -18.46
N LYS A 138 1.76 9.95 -17.96
CA LYS A 138 1.14 11.02 -18.76
C LYS A 138 2.16 12.00 -19.37
N ALA A 139 3.34 12.12 -18.76
CA ALA A 139 4.48 12.83 -19.32
C ALA A 139 5.31 12.00 -20.34
N GLY A 140 4.83 10.81 -20.72
CA GLY A 140 5.48 9.94 -21.72
C GLY A 140 6.66 9.12 -21.17
N LYS A 141 6.81 8.98 -19.85
CA LYS A 141 7.86 8.15 -19.25
C LYS A 141 7.37 6.70 -19.12
N ARG A 142 8.28 5.75 -19.27
CA ARG A 142 8.04 4.36 -18.89
C ARG A 142 8.21 4.22 -17.38
N VAL A 143 7.19 3.67 -16.72
CA VAL A 143 7.12 3.63 -15.25
C VAL A 143 6.81 2.22 -14.78
N TRP A 144 7.60 1.75 -13.83
CA TRP A 144 7.46 0.49 -13.12
C TRP A 144 6.96 0.76 -11.70
N VAL A 145 5.87 0.12 -11.31
CA VAL A 145 5.24 0.37 -9.99
C VAL A 145 5.30 -0.88 -9.15
N GLY A 146 5.84 -0.76 -7.93
CA GLY A 146 6.01 -1.91 -7.04
C GLY A 146 6.16 -1.54 -5.56
N GLY A 147 6.71 -2.48 -4.82
CA GLY A 147 6.90 -2.38 -3.37
C GLY A 147 5.75 -2.98 -2.59
N ASN A 148 5.14 -2.23 -1.68
CA ASN A 148 3.99 -2.67 -0.88
C ASN A 148 2.66 -2.73 -1.69
N ILE A 149 2.68 -2.26 -2.92
CA ILE A 149 1.60 -2.28 -3.92
C ILE A 149 2.15 -2.82 -5.25
N GLY A 150 1.25 -3.13 -6.18
CA GLY A 150 1.65 -3.66 -7.48
C GLY A 150 2.18 -5.09 -7.38
N HIS A 151 3.24 -5.36 -8.12
CA HIS A 151 3.89 -6.67 -8.19
C HIS A 151 5.40 -6.55 -7.87
N PRO A 152 6.06 -7.65 -7.50
CA PRO A 152 7.51 -7.66 -7.26
C PRO A 152 8.28 -7.31 -8.52
N LEU A 153 9.24 -6.39 -8.42
CA LEU A 153 9.95 -5.86 -9.57
C LEU A 153 11.33 -6.49 -9.81
N LEU A 154 11.87 -7.22 -8.85
CA LEU A 154 13.21 -7.77 -8.93
C LEU A 154 13.43 -8.61 -10.19
N CYS A 155 12.49 -9.52 -10.49
CA CYS A 155 12.59 -10.42 -11.64
C CYS A 155 12.37 -9.70 -13.00
N GLU A 156 11.93 -8.44 -12.99
CA GLU A 156 11.73 -7.64 -14.19
C GLU A 156 12.86 -6.63 -14.44
N ALA A 157 13.86 -6.57 -13.55
CA ALA A 157 14.91 -5.54 -13.57
C ALA A 157 15.72 -5.51 -14.87
N ASP A 158 15.97 -6.67 -15.48
CA ASP A 158 16.70 -6.76 -16.77
C ASP A 158 15.90 -6.16 -17.96
N GLY A 159 14.58 -6.03 -17.82
CA GLY A 159 13.70 -5.36 -18.79
C GLY A 159 13.62 -3.84 -18.64
N MET A 160 14.24 -3.27 -17.60
CA MET A 160 14.23 -1.84 -17.31
C MET A 160 15.39 -1.12 -18.01
N LEU A 161 15.14 0.12 -18.44
CA LEU A 161 16.13 1.00 -19.04
C LEU A 161 16.51 2.11 -18.07
N SER A 162 17.71 2.65 -18.17
CA SER A 162 18.16 3.78 -17.36
C SER A 162 17.31 5.06 -17.51
N THR A 163 16.52 5.14 -18.59
CA THR A 163 15.58 6.24 -18.86
C THR A 163 14.20 6.05 -18.28
N ASP A 164 13.90 4.85 -17.74
CA ASP A 164 12.65 4.53 -17.08
C ASP A 164 12.61 5.12 -15.66
N PHE A 165 11.51 4.92 -14.95
CA PHE A 165 11.37 5.25 -13.54
C PHE A 165 10.77 4.07 -12.78
N ALA A 166 11.35 3.73 -11.62
CA ALA A 166 10.73 2.84 -10.65
C ALA A 166 10.06 3.68 -9.56
N VAL A 167 8.75 3.53 -9.39
CA VAL A 167 7.97 4.25 -8.37
C VAL A 167 7.44 3.25 -7.36
N LEU A 168 7.91 3.36 -6.11
CA LEU A 168 7.73 2.34 -5.08
C LEU A 168 6.95 2.87 -3.88
N GLU A 169 6.01 2.08 -3.40
CA GLU A 169 5.47 2.25 -2.05
C GLU A 169 6.28 1.40 -1.08
N LEU A 170 6.83 1.98 -0.02
CA LEU A 170 7.61 1.24 0.97
C LEU A 170 6.95 1.28 2.36
N SER A 171 6.74 0.09 2.93
CA SER A 171 6.30 -0.09 4.31
C SER A 171 7.47 0.05 5.29
N SER A 172 7.17 0.27 6.58
CA SER A 172 8.20 0.26 7.63
C SER A 172 8.91 -1.10 7.75
N PHE A 173 8.19 -2.18 7.44
CA PHE A 173 8.73 -3.55 7.49
C PHE A 173 9.75 -3.82 6.38
N GLN A 174 9.54 -3.26 5.18
CA GLN A 174 10.52 -3.33 4.09
C GLN A 174 11.73 -2.46 4.42
N LEU A 175 11.50 -1.25 4.91
CA LEU A 175 12.55 -0.28 5.22
C LEU A 175 13.43 -0.68 6.42
N MET A 176 12.93 -1.52 7.34
CA MET A 176 13.60 -1.84 8.62
C MET A 176 15.04 -2.33 8.46
N THR A 177 15.35 -3.05 7.39
CA THR A 177 16.70 -3.59 7.13
C THR A 177 17.40 -2.95 5.93
N MET A 178 16.74 -2.00 5.25
CA MET A 178 17.32 -1.38 4.06
C MET A 178 18.53 -0.50 4.39
N THR A 179 19.59 -0.70 3.62
CA THR A 179 20.86 0.03 3.70
C THR A 179 21.11 0.91 2.49
N GLN A 180 20.10 1.08 1.64
CA GLN A 180 20.11 1.95 0.47
C GLN A 180 18.84 2.79 0.44
N SER A 181 18.94 3.99 -0.08
CA SER A 181 17.81 4.92 -0.24
C SER A 181 17.56 5.22 -1.72
N PRO A 182 16.34 5.60 -2.12
CA PRO A 182 16.02 5.99 -3.50
C PRO A 182 16.62 7.35 -3.86
N HIS A 183 16.69 7.65 -5.16
CA HIS A 183 17.07 8.96 -5.68
C HIS A 183 16.09 10.07 -5.23
N ILE A 184 14.79 9.74 -5.15
CA ILE A 184 13.79 10.65 -4.61
C ILE A 184 13.02 9.89 -3.52
N ALA A 185 13.16 10.33 -2.27
CA ALA A 185 12.44 9.82 -1.12
C ALA A 185 11.27 10.75 -0.77
N VAL A 186 10.08 10.21 -0.49
CA VAL A 186 8.91 10.97 -0.06
C VAL A 186 8.42 10.43 1.26
N VAL A 187 8.34 11.27 2.28
CA VAL A 187 7.76 10.95 3.59
C VAL A 187 6.49 11.77 3.77
N THR A 188 5.33 11.13 3.69
CA THR A 188 4.04 11.83 3.68
C THR A 188 3.65 12.37 5.07
N ASN A 189 3.68 11.52 6.08
CA ASN A 189 3.42 11.84 7.48
C ASN A 189 3.82 10.66 8.37
N LEU A 190 3.99 10.91 9.67
CA LEU A 190 4.24 9.89 10.66
C LEU A 190 3.29 10.06 11.85
N ALA A 191 2.54 9.02 12.14
CA ALA A 191 1.62 8.90 13.27
C ALA A 191 1.68 7.46 13.81
N PRO A 192 1.30 7.20 15.07
CA PRO A 192 1.30 5.85 15.64
C PRO A 192 0.57 4.85 14.76
N ASN A 193 1.30 3.81 14.35
CA ASN A 193 0.78 2.72 13.53
C ASN A 193 1.68 1.48 13.68
N HIS A 194 1.13 0.27 13.53
CA HIS A 194 1.88 -1.00 13.58
C HIS A 194 2.69 -1.22 14.87
N LEU A 195 2.23 -0.67 16.01
CA LEU A 195 2.87 -0.85 17.33
C LEU A 195 2.61 -2.25 17.94
N ASP A 196 1.84 -3.08 17.26
CA ASP A 196 1.69 -4.51 17.51
C ASP A 196 2.90 -5.34 17.00
N VAL A 197 3.70 -4.77 16.09
CA VAL A 197 4.88 -5.42 15.50
C VAL A 197 6.16 -4.66 15.82
N HIS A 198 6.18 -3.33 15.70
CA HIS A 198 7.28 -2.49 16.17
C HIS A 198 7.26 -2.42 17.70
N ARG A 199 8.44 -2.43 18.33
CA ARG A 199 8.57 -2.36 19.79
C ARG A 199 7.95 -1.09 20.37
N ASP A 200 8.11 0.02 19.64
CA ASP A 200 7.61 1.34 20.00
C ASP A 200 7.58 2.28 18.79
N MET A 201 7.15 3.52 19.03
CA MET A 201 7.11 4.55 18.01
C MET A 201 8.51 4.95 17.50
N ALA A 202 9.54 4.85 18.34
CA ALA A 202 10.91 5.18 17.95
C ALA A 202 11.45 4.19 16.94
N GLU A 203 11.25 2.89 17.14
CA GLU A 203 11.62 1.85 16.15
C GLU A 203 10.84 2.03 14.83
N TYR A 204 9.54 2.36 14.90
CA TYR A 204 8.73 2.61 13.72
C TYR A 204 9.23 3.82 12.91
N VAL A 205 9.59 4.91 13.57
CA VAL A 205 10.17 6.11 12.96
C VAL A 205 11.54 5.79 12.36
N ALA A 206 12.43 5.16 13.13
CA ALA A 206 13.77 4.78 12.68
C ALA A 206 13.74 3.84 11.46
N ALA A 207 12.81 2.87 11.44
CA ALA A 207 12.65 2.01 10.27
C ALA A 207 12.31 2.81 9.01
N LYS A 208 11.43 3.82 9.12
CA LYS A 208 11.05 4.66 7.96
C LYS A 208 12.13 5.66 7.55
N GLU A 209 12.99 6.08 8.47
CA GLU A 209 14.13 6.96 8.16
C GLU A 209 15.10 6.34 7.15
N ASN A 210 15.19 5.01 7.08
CA ASN A 210 16.03 4.34 6.09
C ASN A 210 15.66 4.69 4.63
N ILE A 211 14.49 5.28 4.38
CA ILE A 211 14.15 5.76 3.04
C ILE A 211 15.03 6.92 2.58
N PHE A 212 15.62 7.70 3.50
CA PHE A 212 16.45 8.86 3.14
C PHE A 212 17.85 8.87 3.79
N THR A 213 18.08 8.09 4.86
CA THR A 213 19.33 8.16 5.63
C THR A 213 20.57 7.74 4.86
N HIS A 214 20.41 6.94 3.79
CA HIS A 214 21.48 6.46 2.94
C HIS A 214 21.60 7.23 1.60
N GLN A 215 20.91 8.37 1.48
CA GLN A 215 20.99 9.24 0.31
C GLN A 215 22.34 9.96 0.23
N SER A 216 22.75 10.28 -1.01
CA SER A 216 23.83 11.20 -1.31
C SER A 216 23.33 12.66 -1.35
N ARG A 217 24.23 13.61 -1.51
CA ARG A 217 23.90 15.04 -1.66
C ARG A 217 23.17 15.36 -2.98
N GLU A 218 23.22 14.48 -3.95
CA GLU A 218 22.59 14.63 -5.26
C GLU A 218 21.13 14.13 -5.25
N ASP A 219 20.77 13.34 -4.23
CA ASP A 219 19.43 12.79 -4.07
C ASP A 219 18.48 13.79 -3.39
N ILE A 220 17.19 13.56 -3.52
CA ILE A 220 16.13 14.44 -3.00
C ILE A 220 15.32 13.73 -1.93
N ALA A 221 15.10 14.37 -0.79
CA ALA A 221 14.19 13.92 0.25
C ALA A 221 13.06 14.93 0.45
N ILE A 222 11.82 14.47 0.36
CA ILE A 222 10.61 15.30 0.40
C ILE A 222 9.86 15.05 1.70
N PHE A 223 9.58 16.11 2.47
CA PHE A 223 8.98 16.01 3.79
C PHE A 223 7.77 16.93 3.98
N ASN A 224 6.78 16.41 4.71
CA ASN A 224 5.65 17.18 5.21
C ASN A 224 6.05 17.97 6.46
N VAL A 225 6.15 19.29 6.38
CA VAL A 225 6.50 20.11 7.56
C VAL A 225 5.31 20.47 8.43
N ASP A 226 4.09 20.12 8.05
CA ASP A 226 2.91 20.21 8.90
C ASP A 226 2.84 19.07 9.93
N ASN A 227 3.67 18.03 9.76
CA ASN A 227 3.83 16.92 10.70
C ASN A 227 5.13 17.10 11.49
N ALA A 228 5.05 17.17 12.80
CA ALA A 228 6.19 17.50 13.66
C ALA A 228 7.37 16.52 13.51
N ILE A 229 7.10 15.22 13.34
CA ILE A 229 8.15 14.21 13.21
C ILE A 229 8.87 14.36 11.87
N THR A 230 8.13 14.50 10.78
CA THR A 230 8.74 14.65 9.44
C THR A 230 9.41 16.02 9.26
N ALA A 231 8.91 17.05 9.91
CA ALA A 231 9.58 18.37 9.98
C ALA A 231 10.96 18.27 10.65
N GLU A 232 11.06 17.53 11.75
CA GLU A 232 12.36 17.27 12.40
C GLU A 232 13.28 16.43 11.49
N GLN A 233 12.76 15.37 10.86
CA GLN A 233 13.52 14.52 9.95
C GLN A 233 14.14 15.31 8.78
N SER A 234 13.43 16.32 8.26
CA SER A 234 13.92 17.14 7.15
C SER A 234 15.23 17.85 7.45
N THR A 235 15.50 18.15 8.72
CA THR A 235 16.75 18.81 9.15
C THR A 235 17.96 17.89 9.18
N ARG A 236 17.73 16.57 9.08
CA ARG A 236 18.76 15.52 9.19
C ARG A 236 18.98 14.77 7.88
N ALA A 237 18.23 15.09 6.82
CA ALA A 237 18.37 14.43 5.53
C ALA A 237 19.76 14.70 4.92
N PRO A 238 20.51 13.66 4.49
CA PRO A 238 21.81 13.84 3.83
C PRO A 238 21.67 14.44 2.42
N GLY A 239 20.58 14.11 1.74
CA GLY A 239 20.22 14.64 0.43
C GLY A 239 19.63 16.03 0.48
N HIS A 240 19.26 16.56 -0.68
CA HIS A 240 18.57 17.85 -0.78
C HIS A 240 17.15 17.74 -0.24
N ALA A 241 16.89 18.41 0.90
CA ALA A 241 15.56 18.41 1.52
C ALA A 241 14.62 19.37 0.80
N ARG A 242 13.52 18.87 0.25
CA ARG A 242 12.39 19.65 -0.27
C ARG A 242 11.18 19.45 0.63
N LEU A 243 10.43 20.51 0.83
CA LEU A 243 9.39 20.57 1.83
C LEU A 243 8.01 20.70 1.18
N PHE A 244 6.98 20.15 1.82
CA PHE A 244 5.62 20.57 1.48
C PHE A 244 4.82 20.91 2.72
N SER A 245 3.95 21.92 2.58
CA SER A 245 3.12 22.43 3.66
C SER A 245 1.81 23.00 3.15
N ARG A 246 0.72 22.60 3.77
CA ARG A 246 -0.59 23.19 3.57
C ARG A 246 -0.84 24.39 4.47
N GLN A 247 -0.08 24.50 5.57
CA GLN A 247 -0.29 25.49 6.62
C GLN A 247 0.60 26.74 6.47
N GLY A 248 1.70 26.65 5.74
CA GLY A 248 2.65 27.76 5.58
C GLY A 248 3.51 27.65 4.34
N GLU A 249 4.18 28.76 3.98
CA GLU A 249 5.14 28.78 2.88
C GLU A 249 6.45 28.07 3.26
N VAL A 250 7.07 27.45 2.28
CA VAL A 250 8.37 26.78 2.42
C VAL A 250 9.43 27.42 1.53
N ALA A 251 10.70 27.31 1.93
CA ALA A 251 11.80 27.92 1.21
C ALA A 251 12.10 27.22 -0.14
N ASP A 252 11.97 25.91 -0.17
CA ASP A 252 12.10 25.07 -1.37
C ASP A 252 11.08 23.92 -1.27
N GLY A 253 10.26 23.75 -2.30
CA GLY A 253 9.24 22.71 -2.35
C GLY A 253 7.86 23.21 -2.76
N VAL A 254 6.80 22.65 -2.17
CA VAL A 254 5.41 22.91 -2.56
C VAL A 254 4.57 23.34 -1.36
N PHE A 255 3.81 24.42 -1.51
CA PHE A 255 2.98 24.93 -0.43
C PHE A 255 1.64 25.48 -0.94
N LEU A 256 0.71 25.64 -0.01
CA LEU A 256 -0.60 26.20 -0.29
C LEU A 256 -0.60 27.70 0.07
N ARG A 257 -1.02 28.53 -0.88
CA ARG A 257 -1.27 29.97 -0.68
C ARG A 257 -2.73 30.27 -1.06
N GLY A 258 -3.59 30.35 -0.06
CA GLY A 258 -5.04 30.38 -0.29
C GLY A 258 -5.51 29.06 -0.94
N GLU A 259 -6.00 29.13 -2.17
CA GLU A 259 -6.35 27.93 -2.95
C GLU A 259 -5.25 27.50 -3.94
N ASP A 260 -4.21 28.32 -4.11
CA ASP A 260 -3.15 28.07 -5.07
C ASP A 260 -2.10 27.11 -4.50
N VAL A 261 -1.82 26.04 -5.23
CA VAL A 261 -0.70 25.13 -5.00
C VAL A 261 0.52 25.69 -5.70
N VAL A 262 1.44 26.22 -4.93
CA VAL A 262 2.65 26.93 -5.40
C VAL A 262 3.86 26.02 -5.27
N CYS A 263 4.65 25.90 -6.32
CA CYS A 263 5.96 25.26 -6.30
C CYS A 263 7.05 26.35 -6.29
N ARG A 264 7.97 26.27 -5.32
CA ARG A 264 9.16 27.11 -5.24
C ARG A 264 10.39 26.24 -5.42
N SER A 265 11.22 26.59 -6.39
CA SER A 265 12.46 25.85 -6.69
C SER A 265 13.52 26.81 -7.23
N GLY A 266 14.74 26.75 -6.69
CA GLY A 266 15.84 27.62 -7.11
C GLY A 266 15.54 29.11 -6.97
N GLY A 267 14.70 29.51 -5.99
CA GLY A 267 14.27 30.89 -5.75
C GLY A 267 13.15 31.38 -6.68
N HIS A 268 12.66 30.59 -7.60
CA HIS A 268 11.55 30.90 -8.49
C HIS A 268 10.25 30.24 -8.01
N GLU A 269 9.17 31.01 -8.07
CA GLU A 269 7.83 30.52 -7.76
C GLU A 269 6.97 30.36 -9.01
N ARG A 270 6.10 29.35 -8.99
CA ARG A 270 5.05 29.20 -9.97
C ARG A 270 3.80 28.56 -9.35
N ILE A 271 2.63 28.97 -9.81
CA ILE A 271 1.36 28.33 -9.46
C ILE A 271 1.21 27.12 -10.36
N VAL A 272 1.24 25.92 -9.76
CA VAL A 272 1.09 24.65 -10.47
C VAL A 272 -0.35 24.36 -10.80
N MET A 273 -1.25 24.50 -9.81
CA MET A 273 -2.68 24.27 -9.92
C MET A 273 -3.43 24.95 -8.76
N THR A 274 -4.75 24.84 -8.73
CA THR A 274 -5.56 25.20 -7.56
C THR A 274 -6.12 23.95 -6.86
N THR A 275 -6.51 24.07 -5.59
CA THR A 275 -7.17 22.96 -4.87
C THR A 275 -8.49 22.55 -5.52
N ARG A 276 -9.15 23.44 -6.27
CA ARG A 276 -10.37 23.15 -7.04
C ARG A 276 -10.16 22.23 -8.23
N ASP A 277 -8.91 22.11 -8.69
CA ASP A 277 -8.56 21.17 -9.77
C ASP A 277 -8.52 19.72 -9.27
N ILE A 278 -8.44 19.51 -7.95
CA ILE A 278 -8.34 18.18 -7.35
C ILE A 278 -9.74 17.57 -7.24
N LYS A 279 -10.01 16.58 -8.08
CA LYS A 279 -11.28 15.83 -8.06
C LYS A 279 -11.45 14.97 -6.81
N LEU A 280 -10.34 14.48 -6.23
CA LEU A 280 -10.36 13.68 -5.01
C LEU A 280 -10.81 14.51 -3.80
N PRO A 281 -11.85 14.09 -3.06
CA PRO A 281 -12.28 14.81 -1.88
C PRO A 281 -11.29 14.69 -0.72
N GLY A 282 -11.26 15.70 0.15
CA GLY A 282 -10.51 15.70 1.40
C GLY A 282 -9.17 16.41 1.34
N VAL A 283 -8.87 17.13 2.42
CA VAL A 283 -7.65 17.95 2.56
C VAL A 283 -6.35 17.14 2.50
N HIS A 284 -6.38 15.88 2.95
CA HIS A 284 -5.26 14.96 2.85
C HIS A 284 -4.85 14.68 1.40
N ASN A 285 -5.79 14.77 0.45
CA ASN A 285 -5.46 14.61 -0.97
C ASN A 285 -4.73 15.83 -1.54
N VAL A 286 -4.97 17.04 -1.01
CA VAL A 286 -4.15 18.21 -1.32
C VAL A 286 -2.69 17.94 -0.92
N GLU A 287 -2.45 17.41 0.28
CA GLU A 287 -1.12 17.04 0.76
C GLU A 287 -0.48 15.95 -0.11
N ASN A 288 -1.23 14.92 -0.52
CA ASN A 288 -0.76 13.87 -1.43
C ASN A 288 -0.32 14.45 -2.79
N TYR A 289 -1.10 15.39 -3.36
CA TYR A 289 -0.73 16.09 -4.59
C TYR A 289 0.51 16.97 -4.39
N MET A 290 0.62 17.69 -3.28
CA MET A 290 1.79 18.54 -3.01
C MET A 290 3.06 17.71 -2.91
N ALA A 291 3.01 16.57 -2.22
CA ALA A 291 4.12 15.61 -2.14
C ALA A 291 4.49 15.06 -3.53
N ALA A 292 3.50 14.68 -4.33
CA ALA A 292 3.71 14.18 -5.69
C ALA A 292 4.28 15.26 -6.62
N ILE A 293 3.78 16.51 -6.56
CA ILE A 293 4.29 17.64 -7.34
C ILE A 293 5.76 17.89 -7.01
N ALA A 294 6.13 17.87 -5.72
CA ALA A 294 7.52 18.02 -5.31
C ALA A 294 8.42 16.90 -5.87
N ALA A 295 7.90 15.67 -5.98
CA ALA A 295 8.64 14.52 -6.50
C ALA A 295 8.82 14.54 -8.02
N VAL A 296 7.88 15.13 -8.77
CA VAL A 296 7.93 15.17 -10.24
C VAL A 296 8.33 16.52 -10.80
N ASP A 297 8.77 17.45 -9.94
CA ASP A 297 9.19 18.78 -10.35
C ASP A 297 10.36 18.72 -11.34
N GLY A 298 10.24 19.43 -12.46
CA GLY A 298 11.16 19.35 -13.58
C GLY A 298 10.99 18.14 -14.51
N LEU A 299 10.20 17.13 -14.13
CA LEU A 299 9.92 15.92 -14.93
C LEU A 299 8.56 15.99 -15.64
N VAL A 300 7.59 16.68 -15.06
CA VAL A 300 6.21 16.76 -15.54
C VAL A 300 5.78 18.22 -15.63
N SER A 301 5.14 18.62 -16.73
CA SER A 301 4.65 19.99 -16.88
C SER A 301 3.41 20.27 -16.01
N ASP A 302 3.27 21.52 -15.58
CA ASP A 302 2.09 21.96 -14.79
C ASP A 302 0.75 21.70 -15.50
N GLN A 303 0.75 21.76 -16.84
CA GLN A 303 -0.45 21.46 -17.62
C GLN A 303 -0.88 19.99 -17.48
N VAL A 304 0.07 19.07 -17.51
CA VAL A 304 -0.19 17.63 -17.31
C VAL A 304 -0.71 17.39 -15.89
N ILE A 305 -0.10 18.04 -14.89
CA ILE A 305 -0.52 17.95 -13.49
C ILE A 305 -1.96 18.41 -13.31
N ARG A 306 -2.32 19.60 -13.83
CA ARG A 306 -3.69 20.15 -13.78
C ARG A 306 -4.73 19.26 -14.45
N THR A 307 -4.41 18.79 -15.65
CA THR A 307 -5.32 17.89 -16.38
C THR A 307 -5.55 16.60 -15.61
N PHE A 308 -4.48 16.00 -15.11
CA PHE A 308 -4.57 14.78 -14.32
C PHE A 308 -5.38 14.97 -13.02
N ALA A 309 -5.16 16.08 -12.29
CA ALA A 309 -5.87 16.35 -11.05
C ALA A 309 -7.40 16.45 -11.24
N ARG A 310 -7.86 16.97 -12.38
CA ARG A 310 -9.30 17.05 -12.75
C ARG A 310 -9.91 15.72 -13.16
N GLU A 311 -9.08 14.79 -13.65
CA GLU A 311 -9.52 13.48 -14.13
C GLU A 311 -9.44 12.40 -13.07
N PHE A 312 -8.38 12.41 -12.25
CA PHE A 312 -8.04 11.32 -11.33
C PHE A 312 -9.10 11.17 -10.23
N GLY A 313 -9.85 10.09 -10.29
CA GLY A 313 -10.93 9.75 -9.37
C GLY A 313 -10.50 8.95 -8.13
N GLY A 314 -9.22 8.65 -7.98
CA GLY A 314 -8.68 7.86 -6.88
C GLY A 314 -7.94 6.60 -7.33
N VAL A 315 -7.42 5.90 -6.36
CA VAL A 315 -6.80 4.59 -6.57
C VAL A 315 -7.92 3.57 -6.78
N GLU A 316 -7.82 2.78 -7.82
CA GLU A 316 -8.79 1.74 -8.13
C GLU A 316 -9.02 0.82 -6.91
N HIS A 317 -10.28 0.52 -6.64
CA HIS A 317 -10.74 -0.26 -5.49
C HIS A 317 -10.46 0.33 -4.10
N ARG A 318 -9.97 1.58 -4.00
CA ARG A 318 -9.68 2.25 -2.71
C ARG A 318 -10.44 3.56 -2.61
N ILE A 319 -11.59 3.54 -1.96
CA ILE A 319 -12.51 4.68 -1.84
C ILE A 319 -12.70 5.35 -3.22
N GLU A 320 -12.74 4.53 -4.26
CA GLU A 320 -12.86 4.93 -5.66
C GLU A 320 -14.30 5.39 -5.92
N LEU A 321 -14.50 6.66 -6.27
CA LEU A 321 -15.82 7.12 -6.72
C LEU A 321 -16.14 6.52 -8.10
N VAL A 322 -17.02 5.53 -8.11
CA VAL A 322 -17.45 4.84 -9.32
C VAL A 322 -18.40 5.70 -10.13
N ARG A 323 -19.47 6.19 -9.50
CA ARG A 323 -20.53 6.97 -10.15
C ARG A 323 -21.33 7.76 -9.12
N THR A 324 -21.84 8.90 -9.55
CA THR A 324 -22.98 9.56 -8.90
C THR A 324 -24.23 9.22 -9.67
N TYR A 325 -25.17 8.49 -9.06
CA TYR A 325 -26.41 8.08 -9.69
C TYR A 325 -27.61 8.60 -8.89
N LYS A 326 -28.48 9.35 -9.54
CA LYS A 326 -29.67 10.00 -8.92
C LYS A 326 -29.34 10.76 -7.62
N GLY A 327 -28.18 11.45 -7.59
CA GLY A 327 -27.73 12.22 -6.44
C GLY A 327 -27.09 11.38 -5.33
N VAL A 328 -26.94 10.07 -5.49
CA VAL A 328 -26.23 9.16 -4.58
C VAL A 328 -24.83 8.87 -5.10
N ARG A 329 -23.81 8.98 -4.26
CA ARG A 329 -22.41 8.68 -4.60
C ARG A 329 -22.06 7.24 -4.24
N TYR A 330 -21.56 6.47 -5.21
CA TYR A 330 -21.18 5.06 -5.04
C TYR A 330 -19.67 4.92 -5.04
N TYR A 331 -19.12 4.39 -3.94
CA TYR A 331 -17.68 4.22 -3.76
C TYR A 331 -17.31 2.75 -3.70
N ASN A 332 -16.24 2.39 -4.41
CA ASN A 332 -15.61 1.09 -4.38
C ASN A 332 -14.38 1.13 -3.45
N ASP A 333 -14.48 0.47 -2.31
CA ASP A 333 -13.39 0.27 -1.35
C ASP A 333 -13.13 -1.24 -1.15
N SER A 334 -13.23 -2.00 -2.24
CA SER A 334 -13.08 -3.46 -2.21
C SER A 334 -11.73 -3.94 -1.67
N ILE A 335 -10.68 -3.10 -1.73
CA ILE A 335 -9.37 -3.38 -1.14
C ILE A 335 -9.40 -3.44 0.40
N ALA A 336 -10.46 -2.93 1.04
CA ALA A 336 -10.65 -2.98 2.50
C ALA A 336 -11.01 -4.42 2.96
N SER A 337 -10.03 -5.33 2.82
CA SER A 337 -10.16 -6.76 3.10
C SER A 337 -9.84 -7.14 4.56
N SER A 338 -9.92 -6.18 5.48
CA SER A 338 -9.77 -6.36 6.94
C SER A 338 -10.51 -5.27 7.70
N PRO A 339 -10.88 -5.50 8.97
CA PRO A 339 -11.54 -4.50 9.82
C PRO A 339 -10.79 -3.16 9.88
N SER A 340 -9.48 -3.17 10.09
CA SER A 340 -8.67 -1.95 10.18
C SER A 340 -8.70 -1.09 8.91
N ARG A 341 -8.71 -1.72 7.73
CA ARG A 341 -8.81 -1.01 6.44
C ARG A 341 -10.20 -0.41 6.23
N ALA A 342 -11.25 -1.15 6.58
CA ALA A 342 -12.62 -0.64 6.49
C ALA A 342 -12.84 0.55 7.46
N ILE A 343 -12.27 0.52 8.66
CA ILE A 343 -12.28 1.63 9.62
C ILE A 343 -11.64 2.88 8.99
N ALA A 344 -10.47 2.75 8.38
CA ALA A 344 -9.80 3.86 7.71
C ALA A 344 -10.67 4.44 6.58
N GLY A 345 -11.34 3.57 5.81
CA GLY A 345 -12.30 3.97 4.78
C GLY A 345 -13.50 4.72 5.34
N LEU A 346 -14.14 4.21 6.38
CA LEU A 346 -15.31 4.84 7.02
C LEU A 346 -15.00 6.24 7.55
N ARG A 347 -13.85 6.41 8.19
CA ARG A 347 -13.39 7.70 8.74
C ARG A 347 -13.06 8.76 7.68
N SER A 348 -13.00 8.38 6.40
CA SER A 348 -12.75 9.31 5.29
C SER A 348 -14.02 10.07 4.87
N PHE A 349 -15.19 9.64 5.31
CA PHE A 349 -16.46 10.29 5.01
C PHE A 349 -16.90 11.20 6.16
N SER A 350 -17.40 12.38 5.83
CA SER A 350 -17.95 13.33 6.80
C SER A 350 -19.37 13.02 7.22
N GLU A 351 -20.12 12.28 6.40
CA GLU A 351 -21.49 11.84 6.61
C GLU A 351 -21.58 10.35 6.93
N LYS A 352 -22.67 9.93 7.57
CA LYS A 352 -22.95 8.50 7.76
C LYS A 352 -23.28 7.82 6.43
N VAL A 353 -22.57 6.73 6.15
CA VAL A 353 -22.68 6.00 4.88
C VAL A 353 -23.65 4.82 4.93
N ILE A 354 -24.05 4.34 3.77
CA ILE A 354 -24.60 3.01 3.54
C ILE A 354 -23.41 2.11 3.22
N MET A 355 -23.12 1.15 4.10
CA MET A 355 -21.97 0.26 3.97
C MET A 355 -22.40 -1.13 3.53
N ILE A 356 -21.78 -1.65 2.47
CA ILE A 356 -21.88 -3.07 2.09
C ILE A 356 -20.66 -3.78 2.65
N ALA A 357 -20.88 -4.75 3.55
CA ALA A 357 -19.81 -5.45 4.28
C ALA A 357 -20.02 -6.97 4.31
N GLY A 358 -18.89 -7.68 4.48
CA GLY A 358 -18.82 -9.14 4.58
C GLY A 358 -18.04 -9.78 3.45
N GLY A 359 -17.82 -11.09 3.57
CA GLY A 359 -17.02 -11.88 2.67
C GLY A 359 -16.35 -13.07 3.37
N TYR A 360 -15.20 -13.52 2.85
CA TYR A 360 -14.46 -14.66 3.36
C TYR A 360 -13.87 -14.40 4.75
N ASP A 361 -13.99 -15.39 5.64
CA ASP A 361 -13.51 -15.32 7.01
C ASP A 361 -12.02 -15.68 7.13
N LYS A 362 -11.19 -14.69 7.45
CA LYS A 362 -9.76 -14.87 7.78
C LYS A 362 -9.53 -15.12 9.27
N HIS A 363 -10.58 -15.35 10.05
CA HIS A 363 -10.53 -15.48 11.51
C HIS A 363 -9.95 -14.26 12.24
N ILE A 364 -10.15 -13.06 11.66
CA ILE A 364 -9.78 -11.79 12.29
C ILE A 364 -10.97 -11.31 13.14
N PRO A 365 -10.74 -10.86 14.41
CA PRO A 365 -11.79 -10.31 15.24
C PRO A 365 -12.41 -9.03 14.64
N PHE A 366 -13.73 -8.89 14.75
CA PHE A 366 -14.49 -7.71 14.28
C PHE A 366 -14.84 -6.72 15.39
N ASP A 367 -14.47 -6.99 16.65
CA ASP A 367 -14.84 -6.17 17.81
C ASP A 367 -14.48 -4.71 17.66
N VAL A 368 -13.32 -4.41 17.07
CA VAL A 368 -12.85 -3.04 16.81
C VAL A 368 -13.66 -2.32 15.72
N LEU A 369 -14.34 -3.05 14.84
CA LEU A 369 -15.14 -2.50 13.75
C LEU A 369 -16.54 -2.08 14.22
N GLY A 370 -17.11 -2.78 15.19
CA GLY A 370 -18.47 -2.53 15.67
C GLY A 370 -18.72 -1.06 16.07
N PRO A 371 -17.94 -0.47 16.99
CA PRO A 371 -18.08 0.94 17.38
C PRO A 371 -17.98 1.93 16.22
N GLU A 372 -17.10 1.66 15.24
CA GLU A 372 -16.92 2.50 14.07
C GLU A 372 -18.11 2.44 13.12
N ILE A 373 -18.70 1.26 12.95
CA ILE A 373 -19.96 1.11 12.19
C ILE A 373 -21.08 1.89 12.88
N VAL A 374 -21.23 1.80 14.20
CA VAL A 374 -22.24 2.58 14.95
C VAL A 374 -22.06 4.08 14.75
N ALA A 375 -20.81 4.55 14.74
CA ALA A 375 -20.50 5.97 14.58
C ALA A 375 -20.72 6.48 13.14
N HIS A 376 -20.32 5.71 12.12
CA HIS A 376 -20.18 6.18 10.74
C HIS A 376 -21.17 5.60 9.74
N VAL A 377 -21.98 4.60 10.12
CA VAL A 377 -22.91 3.92 9.21
C VAL A 377 -24.34 4.22 9.60
N LYS A 378 -25.21 4.49 8.64
CA LYS A 378 -26.64 4.63 8.83
C LYS A 378 -27.42 3.36 8.43
N LEU A 379 -26.91 2.65 7.42
CA LEU A 379 -27.42 1.35 6.97
C LEU A 379 -26.26 0.42 6.68
N LEU A 380 -26.25 -0.73 7.33
CA LEU A 380 -25.29 -1.80 7.10
C LEU A 380 -25.97 -2.93 6.32
N VAL A 381 -25.47 -3.19 5.11
CA VAL A 381 -25.91 -4.30 4.26
C VAL A 381 -24.88 -5.41 4.37
N LEU A 382 -25.27 -6.52 4.94
CA LEU A 382 -24.39 -7.65 5.21
C LEU A 382 -24.51 -8.72 4.11
N CYS A 383 -23.35 -9.22 3.65
CA CYS A 383 -23.28 -10.31 2.68
C CYS A 383 -22.07 -11.22 2.96
N GLY A 384 -22.10 -12.45 2.42
CA GLY A 384 -20.98 -13.41 2.54
C GLY A 384 -20.86 -14.08 3.92
N ALA A 385 -19.82 -14.91 4.05
CA ALA A 385 -19.66 -15.85 5.17
C ALA A 385 -19.47 -15.19 6.57
N THR A 386 -19.08 -13.92 6.62
CA THR A 386 -18.82 -13.20 7.89
C THR A 386 -19.97 -12.31 8.34
N ALA A 387 -21.13 -12.34 7.68
CA ALA A 387 -22.28 -11.49 7.97
C ALA A 387 -22.69 -11.53 9.47
N ASP A 388 -22.87 -12.73 10.03
CA ASP A 388 -23.25 -12.91 11.44
C ASP A 388 -22.20 -12.39 12.42
N LYS A 389 -20.90 -12.55 12.10
CA LYS A 389 -19.81 -12.07 12.94
C LYS A 389 -19.75 -10.55 12.99
N ILE A 390 -19.93 -9.90 11.84
CA ILE A 390 -19.98 -8.42 11.78
C ILE A 390 -21.23 -7.90 12.50
N ARG A 391 -22.38 -8.53 12.30
CA ARG A 391 -23.62 -8.22 13.04
C ARG A 391 -23.38 -8.27 14.54
N ALA A 392 -22.86 -9.38 15.04
CA ALA A 392 -22.59 -9.56 16.46
C ALA A 392 -21.64 -8.48 17.02
N ALA A 393 -20.58 -8.12 16.27
CA ALA A 393 -19.66 -7.06 16.65
C ALA A 393 -20.35 -5.69 16.75
N VAL A 394 -21.29 -5.39 15.85
CA VAL A 394 -22.06 -4.13 15.88
C VAL A 394 -23.08 -4.13 17.03
N GLU A 395 -23.83 -5.20 17.20
CA GLU A 395 -24.87 -5.31 18.25
C GLU A 395 -24.27 -5.28 19.66
N ASN A 396 -23.05 -5.80 19.84
CA ASN A 396 -22.29 -5.76 21.10
C ASN A 396 -21.54 -4.45 21.32
N ALA A 397 -21.48 -3.56 20.33
CA ALA A 397 -20.73 -2.32 20.43
C ALA A 397 -21.39 -1.31 21.35
N SER A 398 -20.57 -0.58 22.11
CA SER A 398 -21.04 0.53 22.94
C SER A 398 -21.72 1.59 22.05
N GLY A 399 -22.92 2.02 22.44
CA GLY A 399 -23.70 3.02 21.70
C GLY A 399 -24.64 2.45 20.63
N TYR A 400 -24.59 1.15 20.36
CA TYR A 400 -25.56 0.53 19.46
C TYR A 400 -26.98 0.62 20.03
N ARG A 401 -27.92 0.90 19.15
CA ARG A 401 -29.37 0.86 19.44
C ARG A 401 -30.05 0.12 18.30
N PRO A 402 -31.06 -0.72 18.55
CA PRO A 402 -31.80 -1.39 17.47
C PRO A 402 -32.29 -0.41 16.41
N GLY A 403 -31.93 -0.68 15.14
CA GLY A 403 -32.22 0.18 14.01
C GLY A 403 -31.24 1.35 13.80
N HIS A 404 -30.17 1.50 14.61
CA HIS A 404 -29.17 2.56 14.47
C HIS A 404 -27.73 2.06 14.68
N PRO A 405 -27.03 1.60 13.61
CA PRO A 405 -27.47 1.54 12.21
C PRO A 405 -28.61 0.51 11.98
N GLU A 406 -29.41 0.72 10.93
CA GLU A 406 -30.24 -0.34 10.37
C GLU A 406 -29.33 -1.44 9.82
N ILE A 407 -29.63 -2.71 10.06
CA ILE A 407 -28.84 -3.85 9.58
C ILE A 407 -29.76 -4.77 8.78
N ILE A 408 -29.36 -5.04 7.54
CA ILE A 408 -30.10 -5.94 6.64
C ILE A 408 -29.14 -6.98 6.04
N ASP A 409 -29.66 -8.17 5.75
CA ASP A 409 -28.93 -9.21 5.03
C ASP A 409 -29.36 -9.22 3.57
N ALA A 410 -28.38 -9.30 2.69
CA ALA A 410 -28.60 -9.45 1.26
C ALA A 410 -27.40 -10.15 0.61
N ALA A 411 -27.62 -11.33 0.10
CA ALA A 411 -26.63 -12.14 -0.61
C ALA A 411 -27.24 -12.68 -1.92
N PRO A 412 -26.43 -12.83 -2.97
CA PRO A 412 -25.01 -12.50 -3.12
C PRO A 412 -24.72 -11.00 -3.23
N LEU A 413 -23.48 -10.58 -3.50
CA LEU A 413 -23.08 -9.17 -3.58
C LEU A 413 -24.00 -8.32 -4.48
N ALA A 414 -24.47 -8.86 -5.60
CA ALA A 414 -25.41 -8.16 -6.49
C ALA A 414 -26.72 -7.75 -5.76
N ALA A 415 -27.26 -8.64 -4.91
CA ALA A 415 -28.44 -8.34 -4.11
C ALA A 415 -28.13 -7.30 -3.03
N ALA A 416 -26.92 -7.32 -2.44
CA ALA A 416 -26.50 -6.31 -1.47
C ALA A 416 -26.38 -4.92 -2.10
N VAL A 417 -25.84 -4.82 -3.31
CA VAL A 417 -25.75 -3.57 -4.10
C VAL A 417 -27.14 -3.05 -4.42
N GLN A 418 -28.07 -3.94 -4.83
CA GLN A 418 -29.46 -3.57 -5.13
C GLN A 418 -30.20 -3.09 -3.86
N ALA A 419 -30.05 -3.80 -2.73
CA ALA A 419 -30.66 -3.43 -1.46
C ALA A 419 -30.14 -2.06 -0.96
N ALA A 420 -28.85 -1.79 -1.10
CA ALA A 420 -28.26 -0.48 -0.80
C ALA A 420 -28.84 0.63 -1.69
N ARG A 421 -28.98 0.37 -3.00
CA ARG A 421 -29.59 1.30 -3.98
C ARG A 421 -31.03 1.65 -3.60
N ASP A 422 -31.84 0.64 -3.28
CA ASP A 422 -33.27 0.82 -3.02
C ASP A 422 -33.55 1.62 -1.73
N ARG A 423 -32.57 1.67 -0.80
CA ARG A 423 -32.65 2.43 0.45
C ARG A 423 -31.94 3.78 0.44
N ALA A 424 -31.10 4.01 -0.58
CA ALA A 424 -30.35 5.25 -0.72
C ALA A 424 -31.22 6.41 -1.19
N GLN A 425 -30.98 7.59 -0.63
CA GLN A 425 -31.63 8.84 -0.99
C GLN A 425 -30.63 9.84 -1.60
N PRO A 426 -31.06 10.80 -2.41
CA PRO A 426 -30.17 11.85 -2.92
C PRO A 426 -29.38 12.52 -1.78
N GLY A 427 -28.07 12.65 -1.97
CA GLY A 427 -27.13 13.12 -0.95
C GLY A 427 -26.37 12.00 -0.23
N ASP A 428 -26.84 10.77 -0.30
CA ASP A 428 -26.21 9.65 0.37
C ASP A 428 -24.88 9.20 -0.28
N VAL A 429 -24.10 8.51 0.54
CA VAL A 429 -22.93 7.73 0.13
C VAL A 429 -23.19 6.25 0.33
N VAL A 430 -23.02 5.47 -0.73
CA VAL A 430 -22.95 4.00 -0.67
C VAL A 430 -21.53 3.58 -0.88
N THR A 431 -20.98 2.74 0.02
CA THR A 431 -19.62 2.22 -0.10
C THR A 431 -19.58 0.70 0.00
N LEU A 432 -18.91 0.07 -0.98
CA LEU A 432 -18.48 -1.32 -0.84
C LEU A 432 -17.17 -1.29 -0.02
N SER A 433 -17.26 -1.50 1.29
CA SER A 433 -16.11 -1.59 2.20
C SER A 433 -16.24 -2.88 3.02
N PRO A 434 -15.79 -4.02 2.46
CA PRO A 434 -16.19 -5.34 2.92
C PRO A 434 -15.68 -5.74 4.29
N ALA A 435 -14.60 -5.16 4.77
CA ALA A 435 -13.86 -5.56 5.97
C ALA A 435 -13.33 -7.02 5.95
N CYS A 436 -13.49 -7.71 4.82
CA CYS A 436 -13.22 -9.14 4.63
C CYS A 436 -12.53 -9.40 3.29
N ALA A 437 -11.82 -10.53 3.19
CA ALA A 437 -11.36 -11.02 1.90
C ALA A 437 -12.55 -11.40 0.99
N SER A 438 -12.26 -11.68 -0.27
CA SER A 438 -13.28 -11.94 -1.31
C SER A 438 -13.42 -13.41 -1.71
N PHE A 439 -12.61 -14.30 -1.12
CA PHE A 439 -12.39 -15.67 -1.59
C PHE A 439 -13.62 -16.61 -1.47
N ASP A 440 -14.70 -16.15 -0.82
CA ASP A 440 -15.98 -16.85 -0.79
C ASP A 440 -16.80 -16.72 -2.08
N GLN A 441 -16.60 -15.64 -2.87
CA GLN A 441 -17.34 -15.36 -4.08
C GLN A 441 -16.45 -14.95 -5.28
N PHE A 442 -15.23 -14.49 -5.05
CA PHE A 442 -14.32 -13.94 -6.06
C PHE A 442 -12.90 -14.39 -5.84
N LYS A 443 -12.08 -14.45 -6.90
CA LYS A 443 -10.67 -14.84 -6.84
C LYS A 443 -9.82 -13.86 -6.01
N ASN A 444 -10.16 -12.57 -6.07
CA ASN A 444 -9.45 -11.51 -5.37
C ASN A 444 -10.35 -10.28 -5.17
N PHE A 445 -9.83 -9.29 -4.43
CA PHE A 445 -10.57 -8.06 -4.16
C PHE A 445 -10.80 -7.19 -5.42
N ALA A 446 -9.93 -7.27 -6.42
CA ALA A 446 -10.08 -6.52 -7.66
C ALA A 446 -11.30 -7.03 -8.46
N GLU A 447 -11.42 -8.33 -8.65
CA GLU A 447 -12.58 -8.93 -9.30
C GLU A 447 -13.90 -8.58 -8.58
N ARG A 448 -13.92 -8.59 -7.24
CA ARG A 448 -15.06 -8.12 -6.45
C ARG A 448 -15.38 -6.65 -6.70
N GLY A 449 -14.34 -5.81 -6.74
CA GLY A 449 -14.49 -4.38 -7.01
C GLY A 449 -14.97 -4.09 -8.43
N ASP A 450 -14.44 -4.80 -9.43
CA ASP A 450 -14.87 -4.68 -10.83
C ASP A 450 -16.31 -5.14 -11.00
N PHE A 451 -16.71 -6.20 -10.32
CA PHE A 451 -18.10 -6.65 -10.31
C PHE A 451 -19.04 -5.59 -9.74
N PHE A 452 -18.67 -4.95 -8.63
CA PHE A 452 -19.43 -3.81 -8.07
C PHE A 452 -19.52 -2.64 -9.08
N LYS A 453 -18.39 -2.27 -9.69
CA LYS A 453 -18.35 -1.19 -10.71
C LYS A 453 -19.24 -1.50 -11.91
N ALA A 454 -19.21 -2.75 -12.37
CA ALA A 454 -20.05 -3.18 -13.50
C ALA A 454 -21.56 -3.02 -13.19
N ILE A 455 -22.00 -3.40 -11.99
CA ILE A 455 -23.41 -3.22 -11.56
C ILE A 455 -23.77 -1.74 -11.51
N VAL A 456 -22.95 -0.92 -10.83
CA VAL A 456 -23.25 0.51 -10.62
C VAL A 456 -23.25 1.29 -11.94
N ASN A 457 -22.30 0.98 -12.83
CA ASN A 457 -22.22 1.63 -14.14
C ASN A 457 -23.28 1.15 -15.13
N GLY A 458 -23.80 -0.08 -14.95
CA GLY A 458 -24.83 -0.66 -15.79
C GLY A 458 -26.25 -0.13 -15.56
N TRP A 459 -26.47 0.72 -14.54
CA TRP A 459 -27.81 1.29 -14.31
C TRP A 459 -28.18 2.33 -15.36
N GLU A 460 -29.37 2.18 -15.93
CA GLU A 460 -29.96 3.18 -16.81
C GLU A 460 -30.36 4.45 -16.04
N GLU A 461 -30.31 5.61 -16.68
CA GLU A 461 -30.60 6.94 -16.07
C GLU A 461 -32.06 7.10 -15.65
#